data_082b1c673247843432a70c9abf29361a
#
_entry.id   082b1c673247843432a70c9abf29361a
#
_cell.length_a   1.000
_cell.length_b   1.000
_cell.length_c   1.000
_cell.angle_alpha   90.00
_cell.angle_beta   90.00
_cell.angle_gamma   90.00
#
_symmetry.space_group_name_H-M   'P 1'
#
loop_
_entity.id
_entity.type
_entity.pdbx_description
1 polymer ?
#
loop_
_entity_poly.entity_id
_entity_poly.type
_entity_poly.pdbx_seq_one_letter_code
_entity_poly.pdbx_strand_id
1 'polypeptide(L)'
;LSNLIRATSLQGINALIEELGGNALRVMKTCNVEVDFTNLEDQYLPYRTYAFLLEYCSHTFNCPCFGLKLANKQNFDILGHIAIAAKSGTNLGEALNWVIKYLHLHSPAVSLTTHSLENDKNLLLSFEINLKPLPQINQVIELTIGLAVAIIKKLSNNQCKPLNVFLPQKIAANTRAYKTHFGCTVIEHRNSAGIVINKNDLALKLNQHEHNKTQAALSFLATRGEHNRSLPAQVSALIRPMLPIYQCSNQTISAALGMHPRTLHRELSKHSTSFVKLKDATRCALAEHYLTQNQYSISTISELLGYQEQATLSANVKRWFGCSPRACRTLWIEICSI
;
A
#
# COMPACT_ATOMS: atom_id res chain seq x y z
N LEU A 1 3.53 13.49 4.76
CA LEU A 1 4.17 12.62 3.72
C LEU A 1 3.38 11.34 3.42
N SER A 2 2.33 10.99 4.19
CA SER A 2 1.60 9.72 4.05
C SER A 2 0.74 9.57 2.79
N ASN A 3 0.56 10.64 2.01
CA ASN A 3 -0.38 10.69 0.89
C ASN A 3 0.29 10.97 -0.46
N LEU A 4 1.54 10.59 -0.61
CA LEU A 4 2.32 10.81 -1.84
C LEU A 4 2.60 9.50 -2.56
N ILE A 5 2.84 9.60 -3.88
CA ILE A 5 3.37 8.53 -4.72
C ILE A 5 4.47 9.12 -5.63
N ARG A 6 5.48 8.34 -5.94
CA ARG A 6 6.54 8.77 -6.88
C ARG A 6 5.94 9.01 -8.27
N ALA A 7 6.40 10.07 -8.92
CA ALA A 7 5.92 10.42 -10.26
C ALA A 7 6.30 9.38 -11.34
N THR A 8 7.27 8.49 -11.06
CA THR A 8 7.56 7.33 -11.92
C THR A 8 6.34 6.44 -12.16
N SER A 9 5.33 6.46 -11.26
CA SER A 9 4.04 5.79 -11.44
C SER A 9 3.23 6.32 -12.64
N LEU A 10 3.58 7.48 -13.18
CA LEU A 10 2.99 8.07 -14.39
C LEU A 10 3.68 7.61 -15.68
N GLN A 11 4.74 6.80 -15.59
CA GLN A 11 5.45 6.31 -16.76
C GLN A 11 4.49 5.64 -17.76
N GLY A 12 4.56 6.02 -19.01
CA GLY A 12 3.74 5.48 -20.10
C GLY A 12 2.31 6.03 -20.20
N ILE A 13 1.85 6.86 -19.24
CA ILE A 13 0.47 7.35 -19.23
C ILE A 13 0.17 8.29 -20.40
N ASN A 14 1.11 9.17 -20.77
CA ASN A 14 0.94 10.10 -21.89
C ASN A 14 0.75 9.32 -23.20
N ALA A 15 1.59 8.32 -23.46
CA ALA A 15 1.46 7.47 -24.64
C ALA A 15 0.13 6.71 -24.66
N LEU A 16 -0.34 6.21 -23.50
CA LEU A 16 -1.62 5.54 -23.43
C LEU A 16 -2.81 6.47 -23.71
N ILE A 17 -2.77 7.71 -23.19
CA ILE A 17 -3.79 8.73 -23.44
C ILE A 17 -3.85 9.05 -24.95
N GLU A 18 -2.72 9.23 -25.60
CA GLU A 18 -2.61 9.53 -27.02
C GLU A 18 -3.10 8.35 -27.89
N GLU A 19 -2.76 7.11 -27.54
CA GLU A 19 -3.28 5.90 -28.19
C GLU A 19 -4.81 5.76 -28.09
N LEU A 20 -5.40 6.32 -27.04
CA LEU A 20 -6.85 6.35 -26.85
C LEU A 20 -7.51 7.59 -27.50
N GLY A 21 -6.74 8.38 -28.29
CA GLY A 21 -7.22 9.56 -29.01
C GLY A 21 -7.35 10.81 -28.15
N GLY A 22 -6.73 10.83 -26.96
CA GLY A 22 -6.73 11.95 -26.05
C GLY A 22 -5.53 12.89 -26.27
N ASN A 23 -5.58 14.06 -25.59
CA ASN A 23 -4.46 14.98 -25.48
C ASN A 23 -3.92 14.93 -24.05
N ALA A 24 -2.69 14.41 -23.88
CA ALA A 24 -2.09 14.20 -22.57
C ALA A 24 -1.95 15.51 -21.79
N LEU A 25 -1.49 16.61 -22.41
CA LEU A 25 -1.34 17.91 -21.73
C LEU A 25 -2.66 18.44 -21.19
N ARG A 26 -3.74 18.31 -21.97
CA ARG A 26 -5.07 18.73 -21.56
C ARG A 26 -5.58 17.90 -20.37
N VAL A 27 -5.36 16.59 -20.39
CA VAL A 27 -5.74 15.67 -19.29
C VAL A 27 -4.98 16.03 -18.02
N MET A 28 -3.65 16.21 -18.11
CA MET A 28 -2.81 16.56 -16.95
C MET A 28 -3.28 17.89 -16.32
N LYS A 29 -3.55 18.88 -17.15
CA LYS A 29 -4.08 20.18 -16.68
C LYS A 29 -5.46 20.04 -16.01
N THR A 30 -6.35 19.25 -16.60
CA THR A 30 -7.70 19.01 -16.04
C THR A 30 -7.63 18.30 -14.68
N CYS A 31 -6.69 17.38 -14.52
CA CYS A 31 -6.51 16.62 -13.29
C CYS A 31 -5.57 17.28 -12.27
N ASN A 32 -5.09 18.51 -12.52
CA ASN A 32 -4.12 19.25 -11.70
C ASN A 32 -2.85 18.42 -11.42
N VAL A 33 -2.32 17.77 -12.44
CA VAL A 33 -1.05 17.02 -12.37
C VAL A 33 0.08 17.93 -12.78
N GLU A 34 0.87 18.35 -11.80
CA GLU A 34 2.02 19.24 -11.98
C GLU A 34 3.31 18.44 -11.75
N VAL A 35 3.76 17.75 -12.78
CA VAL A 35 5.04 17.00 -12.79
C VAL A 35 5.79 17.26 -14.07
N ASP A 36 7.11 17.29 -13.97
CA ASP A 36 8.00 17.31 -15.14
C ASP A 36 8.21 15.88 -15.65
N PHE A 37 7.62 15.55 -16.79
CA PHE A 37 7.73 14.23 -17.41
C PHE A 37 9.13 13.91 -17.95
N THR A 38 10.05 14.90 -18.01
CA THR A 38 11.45 14.65 -18.38
C THR A 38 12.29 14.13 -17.23
N ASN A 39 11.85 14.35 -15.98
CA ASN A 39 12.50 13.85 -14.76
C ASN A 39 11.50 13.35 -13.73
N LEU A 40 10.93 12.18 -13.94
CA LEU A 40 9.95 11.58 -13.01
C LEU A 40 10.58 10.99 -11.75
N GLU A 41 11.90 10.74 -11.72
CA GLU A 41 12.55 9.98 -10.66
C GLU A 41 12.60 10.74 -9.33
N ASP A 42 12.74 12.05 -9.35
CA ASP A 42 12.92 12.88 -8.16
C ASP A 42 11.65 13.60 -7.72
N GLN A 43 10.53 13.31 -8.37
CA GLN A 43 9.26 13.98 -8.10
C GLN A 43 8.24 13.05 -7.43
N TYR A 44 7.32 13.68 -6.71
CA TYR A 44 6.18 13.04 -6.08
C TYR A 44 4.91 13.83 -6.39
N LEU A 45 3.78 13.14 -6.43
CA LEU A 45 2.47 13.77 -6.54
C LEU A 45 1.53 13.24 -5.45
N PRO A 46 0.45 14.01 -5.11
CA PRO A 46 -0.56 13.52 -4.18
C PRO A 46 -1.21 12.24 -4.71
N TYR A 47 -1.29 11.22 -3.87
CA TYR A 47 -1.88 9.94 -4.27
C TYR A 47 -3.34 10.09 -4.74
N ARG A 48 -4.10 11.02 -4.14
CA ARG A 48 -5.48 11.32 -4.56
C ARG A 48 -5.54 11.88 -5.98
N THR A 49 -4.62 12.78 -6.33
CA THR A 49 -4.50 13.33 -7.69
C THR A 49 -4.18 12.20 -8.69
N TYR A 50 -3.27 11.30 -8.31
CA TYR A 50 -2.95 10.13 -9.10
C TYR A 50 -4.15 9.19 -9.29
N ALA A 51 -4.87 8.85 -8.22
CA ALA A 51 -6.05 8.00 -8.28
C ALA A 51 -7.15 8.65 -9.15
N PHE A 52 -7.43 9.94 -8.93
CA PHE A 52 -8.39 10.69 -9.73
C PHE A 52 -8.03 10.71 -11.22
N LEU A 53 -6.76 10.93 -11.56
CA LEU A 53 -6.27 10.91 -12.94
C LEU A 53 -6.59 9.57 -13.64
N LEU A 54 -6.33 8.44 -12.99
CA LEU A 54 -6.56 7.13 -13.60
C LEU A 54 -8.06 6.86 -13.80
N GLU A 55 -8.90 7.18 -12.81
CA GLU A 55 -10.35 7.05 -12.95
C GLU A 55 -10.91 8.02 -14.00
N TYR A 56 -10.44 9.27 -14.03
CA TYR A 56 -10.81 10.26 -15.05
C TYR A 56 -10.48 9.76 -16.47
N CYS A 57 -9.29 9.20 -16.69
CA CYS A 57 -8.91 8.62 -17.97
C CYS A 57 -9.79 7.43 -18.35
N SER A 58 -10.07 6.54 -17.40
CA SER A 58 -10.96 5.39 -17.61
C SER A 58 -12.34 5.83 -18.12
N HIS A 59 -12.93 6.82 -17.46
CA HIS A 59 -14.24 7.36 -17.84
C HIS A 59 -14.21 8.13 -19.17
N THR A 60 -13.26 9.06 -19.30
CA THR A 60 -13.18 9.97 -20.46
C THR A 60 -12.94 9.21 -21.77
N PHE A 61 -12.14 8.16 -21.74
CA PHE A 61 -11.79 7.38 -22.91
C PHE A 61 -12.61 6.10 -23.04
N ASN A 62 -13.66 5.92 -22.24
CA ASN A 62 -14.48 4.71 -22.19
C ASN A 62 -13.61 3.43 -22.15
N CYS A 63 -12.60 3.46 -21.29
CA CYS A 63 -11.60 2.40 -21.14
C CYS A 63 -11.66 1.81 -19.72
N PRO A 64 -12.60 0.90 -19.43
CA PRO A 64 -12.86 0.40 -18.08
C PRO A 64 -11.68 -0.38 -17.46
N CYS A 65 -10.69 -0.78 -18.25
CA CYS A 65 -9.44 -1.41 -17.80
C CYS A 65 -8.21 -0.53 -18.11
N PHE A 66 -8.32 0.80 -17.93
CA PHE A 66 -7.24 1.74 -18.18
C PHE A 66 -6.01 1.43 -17.32
N GLY A 67 -6.21 1.14 -16.04
CA GLY A 67 -5.13 0.77 -15.12
C GLY A 67 -4.35 -0.46 -15.60
N LEU A 68 -5.05 -1.49 -16.06
CA LEU A 68 -4.43 -2.70 -16.59
C LEU A 68 -3.65 -2.44 -17.90
N LYS A 69 -4.19 -1.60 -18.78
CA LYS A 69 -3.46 -1.18 -20.00
C LYS A 69 -2.21 -0.38 -19.68
N LEU A 70 -2.27 0.48 -18.66
CA LEU A 70 -1.10 1.21 -18.19
C LEU A 70 -0.06 0.27 -17.59
N ALA A 71 -0.47 -0.77 -16.86
CA ALA A 71 0.44 -1.78 -16.34
C ALA A 71 1.27 -2.47 -17.44
N ASN A 72 0.69 -2.66 -18.64
CA ASN A 72 1.42 -3.21 -19.80
C ASN A 72 2.49 -2.26 -20.38
N LYS A 73 2.39 -0.96 -20.08
CA LYS A 73 3.37 0.05 -20.52
C LYS A 73 4.43 0.34 -19.46
N GLN A 74 4.28 -0.23 -18.28
CA GLN A 74 5.21 -0.07 -17.18
C GLN A 74 6.06 -1.33 -16.99
N ASN A 75 7.17 -1.15 -16.31
CA ASN A 75 8.05 -2.24 -15.92
C ASN A 75 8.49 -2.09 -14.46
N PHE A 76 9.28 -3.03 -13.97
CA PHE A 76 9.76 -3.03 -12.59
C PHE A 76 10.58 -1.80 -12.22
N ASP A 77 11.21 -1.13 -13.20
CA ASP A 77 12.13 -0.02 -12.96
C ASP A 77 11.43 1.25 -12.43
N ILE A 78 10.08 1.32 -12.52
CA ILE A 78 9.31 2.38 -11.85
C ILE A 78 9.55 2.44 -10.33
N LEU A 79 9.95 1.33 -9.72
CA LEU A 79 10.29 1.26 -8.30
C LEU A 79 11.73 1.75 -8.00
N GLY A 80 12.52 2.11 -9.04
CA GLY A 80 13.87 2.64 -8.90
C GLY A 80 14.80 1.71 -8.13
N HIS A 81 15.43 2.22 -7.08
CA HIS A 81 16.38 1.45 -6.25
C HIS A 81 15.77 0.19 -5.61
N ILE A 82 14.44 0.18 -5.36
CA ILE A 82 13.75 -1.02 -4.85
C ILE A 82 13.82 -2.14 -5.89
N ALA A 83 13.62 -1.80 -7.17
CA ALA A 83 13.71 -2.77 -8.24
C ALA A 83 15.13 -3.35 -8.38
N ILE A 84 16.16 -2.51 -8.25
CA ILE A 84 17.56 -2.95 -8.30
C ILE A 84 17.86 -3.92 -7.14
N ALA A 85 17.45 -3.57 -5.91
CA ALA A 85 17.62 -4.42 -4.73
C ALA A 85 16.88 -5.76 -4.88
N ALA A 86 15.63 -5.72 -5.34
CA ALA A 86 14.82 -6.92 -5.54
C ALA A 86 15.41 -7.85 -6.62
N LYS A 87 15.92 -7.30 -7.72
CA LYS A 87 16.61 -8.08 -8.79
C LYS A 87 17.90 -8.74 -8.30
N SER A 88 18.50 -8.27 -7.21
CA SER A 88 19.71 -8.84 -6.62
C SER A 88 19.45 -10.01 -5.68
N GLY A 89 18.20 -10.29 -5.37
CA GLY A 89 17.82 -11.44 -4.56
C GLY A 89 18.23 -12.76 -5.22
N THR A 90 18.53 -13.78 -4.42
CA THR A 90 18.90 -15.11 -4.91
C THR A 90 17.68 -15.90 -5.40
N ASN A 91 16.50 -15.57 -4.87
CA ASN A 91 15.23 -16.22 -5.17
C ASN A 91 14.06 -15.22 -5.11
N LEU A 92 12.89 -15.64 -5.58
CA LEU A 92 11.70 -14.81 -5.64
C LEU A 92 11.26 -14.31 -4.26
N GLY A 93 11.43 -15.13 -3.21
CA GLY A 93 11.08 -14.74 -1.83
C GLY A 93 11.91 -13.56 -1.34
N GLU A 94 13.22 -13.57 -1.58
CA GLU A 94 14.10 -12.45 -1.25
C GLU A 94 13.74 -11.18 -2.03
N ALA A 95 13.44 -11.31 -3.32
CA ALA A 95 13.01 -10.18 -4.14
C ALA A 95 11.72 -9.55 -3.60
N LEU A 96 10.73 -10.37 -3.26
CA LEU A 96 9.48 -9.88 -2.66
C LEU A 96 9.71 -9.24 -1.30
N ASN A 97 10.60 -9.78 -0.47
CA ASN A 97 10.95 -9.19 0.82
C ASN A 97 11.56 -7.79 0.66
N TRP A 98 12.41 -7.57 -0.35
CA TRP A 98 12.94 -6.24 -0.66
C TRP A 98 11.83 -5.26 -1.03
N VAL A 99 10.88 -5.67 -1.88
CA VAL A 99 9.72 -4.84 -2.24
C VAL A 99 8.87 -4.53 -1.01
N ILE A 100 8.49 -5.54 -0.22
CA ILE A 100 7.67 -5.37 0.98
C ILE A 100 8.32 -4.37 1.95
N LYS A 101 9.62 -4.54 2.19
CA LYS A 101 10.38 -3.72 3.14
C LYS A 101 10.45 -2.25 2.74
N TYR A 102 10.61 -1.96 1.44
CA TYR A 102 10.92 -0.61 0.97
C TYR A 102 9.83 0.03 0.11
N LEU A 103 8.69 -0.65 -0.14
CA LEU A 103 7.59 -0.10 -0.96
C LEU A 103 7.10 1.27 -0.48
N HIS A 104 7.20 1.53 0.83
CA HIS A 104 6.87 2.82 1.44
C HIS A 104 7.71 4.00 0.90
N LEU A 105 8.90 3.75 0.33
CA LEU A 105 9.72 4.78 -0.34
C LEU A 105 9.18 5.15 -1.72
N HIS A 106 8.45 4.23 -2.37
CA HIS A 106 7.73 4.50 -3.60
C HIS A 106 6.40 5.18 -3.33
N SER A 107 5.63 4.64 -2.40
CA SER A 107 4.38 5.23 -1.93
C SER A 107 4.09 4.87 -0.47
N PRO A 108 4.16 5.83 0.46
CA PRO A 108 3.76 5.62 1.86
C PRO A 108 2.29 5.23 2.03
N ALA A 109 1.44 5.54 1.03
CA ALA A 109 0.03 5.22 1.05
C ALA A 109 -0.28 3.74 0.77
N VAL A 110 0.70 2.96 0.28
CA VAL A 110 0.50 1.55 -0.12
C VAL A 110 1.27 0.63 0.82
N SER A 111 0.64 -0.44 1.27
CA SER A 111 1.29 -1.55 1.95
C SER A 111 1.09 -2.86 1.19
N LEU A 112 2.13 -3.69 1.22
CA LEU A 112 2.14 -5.05 0.70
C LEU A 112 2.45 -5.99 1.87
N THR A 113 1.60 -6.98 2.09
CA THR A 113 1.76 -8.00 3.13
C THR A 113 1.61 -9.39 2.55
N THR A 114 2.12 -10.39 3.26
CA THR A 114 2.00 -11.79 2.87
C THR A 114 1.24 -12.57 3.94
N HIS A 115 0.31 -13.41 3.51
CA HIS A 115 -0.49 -14.26 4.39
C HIS A 115 -0.49 -15.68 3.87
N SER A 116 -0.11 -16.66 4.71
CA SER A 116 -0.33 -18.08 4.38
C SER A 116 -1.82 -18.38 4.39
N LEU A 117 -2.29 -19.10 3.36
CA LEU A 117 -3.67 -19.58 3.32
C LEU A 117 -3.79 -20.91 4.07
N GLU A 118 -5.03 -21.29 4.41
CA GLU A 118 -5.36 -22.42 5.30
C GLU A 118 -4.64 -23.74 5.01
N ASN A 119 -4.30 -24.01 3.75
CA ASN A 119 -3.57 -25.21 3.33
C ASN A 119 -2.03 -25.10 3.48
N ASP A 120 -1.52 -23.98 3.94
CA ASP A 120 -0.09 -23.60 4.01
C ASP A 120 0.74 -23.83 2.71
N LYS A 121 0.08 -24.22 1.60
CA LYS A 121 0.69 -24.43 0.29
C LYS A 121 0.69 -23.16 -0.55
N ASN A 122 -0.26 -22.26 -0.27
CA ASN A 122 -0.48 -21.04 -1.02
C ASN A 122 -0.20 -19.80 -0.17
N LEU A 123 0.29 -18.76 -0.82
CA LEU A 123 0.60 -17.47 -0.23
C LEU A 123 -0.25 -16.39 -0.90
N LEU A 124 -0.95 -15.60 -0.12
CA LEU A 124 -1.60 -14.39 -0.56
C LEU A 124 -0.65 -13.19 -0.40
N LEU A 125 -0.34 -12.52 -1.48
CA LEU A 125 0.26 -11.19 -1.50
C LEU A 125 -0.89 -10.18 -1.47
N SER A 126 -1.12 -9.52 -0.35
CA SER A 126 -2.23 -8.58 -0.14
C SER A 126 -1.77 -7.14 -0.27
N PHE A 127 -2.48 -6.36 -1.08
CA PHE A 127 -2.23 -4.93 -1.29
C PHE A 127 -3.30 -4.11 -0.57
N GLU A 128 -2.86 -3.14 0.22
CA GLU A 128 -3.74 -2.21 0.93
C GLU A 128 -3.37 -0.77 0.62
N ILE A 129 -4.38 0.08 0.44
CA ILE A 129 -4.21 1.52 0.26
C ILE A 129 -4.70 2.23 1.51
N ASN A 130 -3.77 2.84 2.24
CA ASN A 130 -3.97 3.44 3.55
C ASN A 130 -4.33 4.93 3.45
N LEU A 131 -5.36 5.27 2.68
CA LEU A 131 -5.89 6.64 2.54
C LEU A 131 -7.25 6.77 3.19
N LYS A 132 -7.51 7.92 3.82
CA LYS A 132 -8.82 8.23 4.41
C LYS A 132 -9.24 9.67 4.10
N PRO A 133 -10.49 9.88 3.68
CA PRO A 133 -11.39 8.89 3.12
C PRO A 133 -10.77 8.26 1.87
N LEU A 134 -11.14 7.01 1.56
CA LEU A 134 -10.62 6.31 0.38
C LEU A 134 -11.28 6.90 -0.88
N PRO A 135 -10.52 7.43 -1.85
CA PRO A 135 -11.09 7.84 -3.14
C PRO A 135 -11.49 6.60 -3.96
N GLN A 136 -12.17 6.81 -5.08
CA GLN A 136 -12.33 5.75 -6.06
C GLN A 136 -10.94 5.33 -6.57
N ILE A 137 -10.64 4.03 -6.54
CA ILE A 137 -9.28 3.49 -6.75
C ILE A 137 -9.24 2.22 -7.62
N ASN A 138 -10.32 1.94 -8.37
CA ASN A 138 -10.42 0.73 -9.18
C ASN A 138 -9.26 0.62 -10.17
N GLN A 139 -8.97 1.71 -10.88
CA GLN A 139 -7.90 1.75 -11.87
C GLN A 139 -6.51 1.67 -11.24
N VAL A 140 -6.33 2.25 -10.04
CA VAL A 140 -5.07 2.12 -9.28
C VAL A 140 -4.84 0.67 -8.87
N ILE A 141 -5.88 -0.02 -8.39
CA ILE A 141 -5.78 -1.43 -8.00
C ILE A 141 -5.46 -2.31 -9.20
N GLU A 142 -6.16 -2.12 -10.33
CA GLU A 142 -5.87 -2.85 -11.57
C GLU A 142 -4.42 -2.68 -12.01
N LEU A 143 -3.94 -1.43 -12.01
CA LEU A 143 -2.56 -1.12 -12.34
C LEU A 143 -1.58 -1.81 -11.39
N THR A 144 -1.81 -1.69 -10.08
CA THR A 144 -0.92 -2.25 -9.06
C THR A 144 -0.83 -3.76 -9.15
N ILE A 145 -1.98 -4.44 -9.22
CA ILE A 145 -2.04 -5.91 -9.34
C ILE A 145 -1.51 -6.36 -10.70
N GLY A 146 -1.87 -5.65 -11.78
CA GLY A 146 -1.39 -5.95 -13.14
C GLY A 146 0.12 -5.88 -13.24
N LEU A 147 0.71 -4.82 -12.72
CA LEU A 147 2.16 -4.64 -12.70
C LEU A 147 2.85 -5.67 -11.79
N ALA A 148 2.29 -5.96 -10.60
CA ALA A 148 2.86 -6.94 -9.69
C ALA A 148 2.89 -8.34 -10.31
N VAL A 149 1.83 -8.77 -11.02
CA VAL A 149 1.81 -10.04 -11.76
C VAL A 149 2.87 -10.06 -12.87
N ALA A 150 3.00 -8.97 -13.63
CA ALA A 150 4.02 -8.85 -14.68
C ALA A 150 5.45 -8.94 -14.10
N ILE A 151 5.69 -8.29 -12.97
CA ILE A 151 6.97 -8.32 -12.24
C ILE A 151 7.30 -9.74 -11.75
N ILE A 152 6.35 -10.42 -11.09
CA ILE A 152 6.53 -11.79 -10.58
C ILE A 152 6.87 -12.74 -11.74
N LYS A 153 6.11 -12.67 -12.83
CA LYS A 153 6.37 -13.47 -14.04
C LYS A 153 7.78 -13.20 -14.59
N LYS A 154 8.16 -11.93 -14.72
CA LYS A 154 9.47 -11.54 -15.25
C LYS A 154 10.62 -11.98 -14.36
N LEU A 155 10.53 -11.76 -13.05
CA LEU A 155 11.56 -12.17 -12.08
C LEU A 155 11.77 -13.69 -12.03
N SER A 156 10.68 -14.46 -12.18
CA SER A 156 10.72 -15.92 -12.14
C SER A 156 10.90 -16.57 -13.52
N ASN A 157 11.22 -15.83 -14.58
CA ASN A 157 11.26 -16.33 -15.96
C ASN A 157 9.97 -17.07 -16.36
N ASN A 158 8.81 -16.54 -16.00
CA ASN A 158 7.48 -17.12 -16.19
C ASN A 158 7.26 -18.49 -15.50
N GLN A 159 8.09 -18.88 -14.54
CA GLN A 159 7.92 -20.11 -13.77
C GLN A 159 6.84 -19.92 -12.69
N CYS A 160 6.84 -18.82 -11.96
CA CYS A 160 5.76 -18.47 -11.03
C CYS A 160 4.55 -17.95 -11.80
N LYS A 161 3.45 -18.68 -11.71
CA LYS A 161 2.15 -18.28 -12.29
C LYS A 161 1.16 -18.02 -11.17
N PRO A 162 0.50 -16.86 -11.15
CA PRO A 162 -0.56 -16.62 -10.19
C PRO A 162 -1.64 -17.73 -10.29
N LEU A 163 -2.09 -18.22 -9.14
CA LEU A 163 -3.19 -19.18 -9.06
C LEU A 163 -4.52 -18.46 -9.16
N ASN A 164 -4.64 -17.35 -8.43
CA ASN A 164 -5.81 -16.47 -8.42
C ASN A 164 -5.37 -15.01 -8.24
N VAL A 165 -6.21 -14.10 -8.73
CA VAL A 165 -6.12 -12.67 -8.45
C VAL A 165 -7.42 -12.23 -7.80
N PHE A 166 -7.33 -11.46 -6.70
CA PHE A 166 -8.46 -10.83 -6.03
C PHE A 166 -8.53 -9.36 -6.40
N LEU A 167 -9.71 -8.91 -6.84
CA LEU A 167 -10.01 -7.51 -7.11
C LEU A 167 -11.28 -7.09 -6.36
N PRO A 168 -11.35 -5.88 -5.77
CA PRO A 168 -12.51 -5.43 -5.01
C PRO A 168 -13.67 -4.97 -5.87
N GLN A 169 -13.42 -4.59 -7.14
CA GLN A 169 -14.43 -4.12 -8.08
C GLN A 169 -15.12 -5.26 -8.84
N LYS A 170 -16.27 -4.94 -9.43
CA LYS A 170 -17.01 -5.87 -10.31
C LYS A 170 -16.20 -6.24 -11.56
N ILE A 171 -16.09 -7.53 -11.82
CA ILE A 171 -15.23 -8.11 -12.85
C ILE A 171 -15.99 -8.28 -14.20
N ALA A 172 -17.32 -8.34 -14.16
CA ALA A 172 -18.16 -8.81 -15.27
C ALA A 172 -17.89 -8.14 -16.64
N ALA A 173 -17.58 -6.85 -16.66
CA ALA A 173 -17.38 -6.09 -17.90
C ALA A 173 -16.03 -6.38 -18.60
N ASN A 174 -15.02 -6.89 -17.87
CA ASN A 174 -13.63 -6.96 -18.34
C ASN A 174 -13.01 -8.36 -18.24
N THR A 175 -13.82 -9.39 -18.08
CA THR A 175 -13.35 -10.78 -17.82
C THR A 175 -12.32 -11.27 -18.85
N ARG A 176 -12.48 -10.94 -20.13
CA ARG A 176 -11.54 -11.33 -21.19
C ARG A 176 -10.18 -10.64 -21.04
N ALA A 177 -10.18 -9.33 -20.76
CA ALA A 177 -8.96 -8.56 -20.56
C ALA A 177 -8.18 -9.05 -19.34
N TYR A 178 -8.87 -9.30 -18.24
CA TYR A 178 -8.27 -9.84 -17.01
C TYR A 178 -7.68 -11.24 -17.25
N LYS A 179 -8.44 -12.16 -17.87
CA LYS A 179 -7.96 -13.51 -18.16
C LYS A 179 -6.72 -13.50 -19.04
N THR A 180 -6.69 -12.63 -20.05
CA THR A 180 -5.54 -12.50 -20.95
C THR A 180 -4.31 -11.97 -20.21
N HIS A 181 -4.47 -10.95 -19.37
CA HIS A 181 -3.35 -10.32 -18.67
C HIS A 181 -2.82 -11.18 -17.52
N PHE A 182 -3.70 -11.65 -16.64
CA PHE A 182 -3.29 -12.38 -15.45
C PHE A 182 -2.94 -13.84 -15.74
N GLY A 183 -3.63 -14.45 -16.70
CA GLY A 183 -3.47 -15.87 -17.06
C GLY A 183 -3.98 -16.83 -15.99
N CYS A 184 -4.85 -16.34 -15.09
CA CYS A 184 -5.45 -17.10 -14.00
C CYS A 184 -6.89 -16.65 -13.75
N THR A 185 -7.56 -17.30 -12.78
CA THR A 185 -8.89 -16.90 -12.34
C THR A 185 -8.82 -15.59 -11.57
N VAL A 186 -9.69 -14.64 -11.94
CA VAL A 186 -9.91 -13.41 -11.21
C VAL A 186 -11.19 -13.53 -10.39
N ILE A 187 -11.10 -13.22 -9.11
CA ILE A 187 -12.18 -13.39 -8.14
C ILE A 187 -12.54 -12.01 -7.59
N GLU A 188 -13.81 -11.67 -7.64
CA GLU A 188 -14.33 -10.49 -6.99
C GLU A 188 -14.30 -10.69 -5.47
N HIS A 189 -13.56 -9.84 -4.76
CA HIS A 189 -13.44 -9.94 -3.31
C HIS A 189 -13.50 -8.54 -2.67
N ARG A 190 -14.67 -8.16 -2.16
CA ARG A 190 -15.01 -6.78 -1.75
C ARG A 190 -14.00 -6.10 -0.82
N ASN A 191 -13.23 -6.84 -0.04
CA ASN A 191 -12.40 -6.29 1.03
C ASN A 191 -10.89 -6.47 0.80
N SER A 192 -10.46 -7.04 -0.31
CA SER A 192 -9.03 -7.24 -0.55
C SER A 192 -8.66 -7.21 -2.02
N ALA A 193 -7.48 -6.67 -2.29
CA ALA A 193 -6.80 -6.81 -3.57
C ALA A 193 -5.53 -7.64 -3.36
N GLY A 194 -5.28 -8.62 -4.21
CA GLY A 194 -4.11 -9.46 -4.00
C GLY A 194 -3.88 -10.52 -5.06
N ILE A 195 -2.78 -11.22 -4.90
CA ILE A 195 -2.31 -12.26 -5.81
C ILE A 195 -2.03 -13.51 -4.98
N VAL A 196 -2.61 -14.64 -5.37
CA VAL A 196 -2.31 -15.94 -4.77
C VAL A 196 -1.28 -16.65 -5.63
N ILE A 197 -0.17 -17.07 -5.01
CA ILE A 197 0.88 -17.88 -5.63
C ILE A 197 1.13 -19.16 -4.84
N ASN A 198 1.80 -20.13 -5.45
CA ASN A 198 2.28 -21.30 -4.71
C ASN A 198 3.44 -20.87 -3.80
N LYS A 199 3.42 -21.27 -2.54
CA LYS A 199 4.46 -20.92 -1.56
C LYS A 199 5.85 -21.45 -1.96
N ASN A 200 5.91 -22.60 -2.65
CA ASN A 200 7.15 -23.18 -3.14
C ASN A 200 7.80 -22.30 -4.22
N ASP A 201 7.02 -21.48 -4.93
CA ASP A 201 7.56 -20.57 -5.95
C ASP A 201 8.48 -19.51 -5.37
N LEU A 202 8.41 -19.24 -4.05
CA LEU A 202 9.35 -18.34 -3.37
C LEU A 202 10.80 -18.81 -3.48
N ALA A 203 11.04 -20.12 -3.63
CA ALA A 203 12.39 -20.69 -3.79
C ALA A 203 12.92 -20.62 -5.23
N LEU A 204 12.12 -20.18 -6.22
CA LEU A 204 12.55 -20.02 -7.60
C LEU A 204 13.72 -19.07 -7.69
N LYS A 205 14.83 -19.55 -8.27
CA LYS A 205 16.05 -18.76 -8.46
C LYS A 205 15.83 -17.64 -9.46
N LEU A 206 16.36 -16.47 -9.15
CA LEU A 206 16.36 -15.32 -10.04
C LEU A 206 17.64 -15.33 -10.88
N ASN A 207 17.56 -14.80 -12.12
CA ASN A 207 18.74 -14.51 -12.89
C ASN A 207 19.49 -13.34 -12.24
N GLN A 208 20.67 -13.60 -11.71
CA GLN A 208 21.49 -12.57 -11.08
C GLN A 208 22.01 -11.58 -12.13
N HIS A 209 21.68 -10.31 -11.96
CA HIS A 209 22.20 -9.21 -12.77
C HIS A 209 23.08 -8.27 -11.93
N GLU A 210 24.29 -8.04 -12.44
CA GLU A 210 25.26 -6.99 -12.04
C GLU A 210 25.40 -6.64 -10.55
N HIS A 211 26.37 -7.24 -9.89
CA HIS A 211 26.72 -7.02 -8.47
C HIS A 211 27.03 -5.56 -8.10
N ASN A 212 27.63 -4.78 -8.99
CA ASN A 212 28.09 -3.41 -8.68
C ASN A 212 26.96 -2.39 -8.52
N LYS A 213 25.86 -2.52 -9.28
CA LYS A 213 24.69 -1.63 -9.13
C LYS A 213 23.88 -1.95 -7.87
N THR A 214 23.95 -3.17 -7.42
CA THR A 214 23.23 -3.67 -6.24
C THR A 214 23.74 -3.01 -4.97
N GLN A 215 25.07 -2.93 -4.77
CA GLN A 215 25.65 -2.37 -3.55
C GLN A 215 25.29 -0.89 -3.36
N ALA A 216 25.33 -0.10 -4.43
CA ALA A 216 24.91 1.29 -4.41
C ALA A 216 23.41 1.44 -4.10
N ALA A 217 22.55 0.59 -4.70
CA ALA A 217 21.12 0.60 -4.44
C ALA A 217 20.78 0.20 -3.00
N LEU A 218 21.46 -0.82 -2.45
CA LEU A 218 21.30 -1.27 -1.07
C LEU A 218 21.73 -0.19 -0.08
N SER A 219 22.87 0.47 -0.32
CA SER A 219 23.34 1.61 0.49
C SER A 219 22.36 2.78 0.44
N PHE A 220 21.82 3.09 -0.74
CA PHE A 220 20.83 4.14 -0.91
C PHE A 220 19.52 3.82 -0.16
N LEU A 221 19.04 2.58 -0.25
CA LEU A 221 17.84 2.12 0.45
C LEU A 221 18.06 2.09 1.97
N ALA A 222 19.22 1.64 2.44
CA ALA A 222 19.56 1.64 3.85
C ALA A 222 19.56 3.09 4.39
N THR A 223 20.25 4.00 3.70
CA THR A 223 20.34 5.40 4.13
C THR A 223 18.98 6.12 4.09
N ARG A 224 18.17 5.94 3.05
CA ARG A 224 16.85 6.57 2.95
C ARG A 224 15.75 5.77 3.65
N GLY A 225 15.86 4.46 3.74
CA GLY A 225 14.95 3.61 4.50
C GLY A 225 14.97 3.92 5.99
N GLU A 226 16.14 4.26 6.52
CA GLU A 226 16.31 4.74 7.89
C GLU A 226 15.92 6.21 8.05
N HIS A 227 16.24 7.08 7.09
CA HIS A 227 15.96 8.53 7.16
C HIS A 227 14.52 8.92 6.80
N ASN A 228 13.81 8.15 5.98
CA ASN A 228 12.45 8.50 5.57
C ASN A 228 11.34 7.99 6.50
N ARG A 229 11.65 7.11 7.44
CA ARG A 229 10.80 6.95 8.62
C ARG A 229 11.32 7.90 9.68
N SER A 230 10.75 9.11 9.74
CA SER A 230 10.94 9.93 10.93
C SER A 230 10.71 9.05 12.16
N LEU A 231 11.48 9.23 13.22
CA LEU A 231 11.31 8.43 14.45
C LEU A 231 9.83 8.32 14.88
N PRO A 232 9.00 9.38 14.78
CA PRO A 232 7.56 9.28 15.00
C PRO A 232 6.85 8.25 14.11
N ALA A 233 7.22 8.14 12.83
CA ALA A 233 6.63 7.17 11.92
C ALA A 233 7.05 5.73 12.24
N GLN A 234 8.31 5.50 12.63
CA GLN A 234 8.79 4.20 13.10
C GLN A 234 8.06 3.76 14.37
N VAL A 235 7.90 4.66 15.32
CA VAL A 235 7.15 4.42 16.56
C VAL A 235 5.69 4.06 16.26
N SER A 236 5.01 4.83 15.40
CA SER A 236 3.61 4.55 15.01
C SER A 236 3.44 3.20 14.30
N ALA A 237 4.40 2.81 13.46
CA ALA A 237 4.39 1.52 12.79
C ALA A 237 4.52 0.34 13.78
N LEU A 238 5.33 0.50 14.84
CA LEU A 238 5.48 -0.51 15.89
C LEU A 238 4.28 -0.55 16.86
N ILE A 239 3.64 0.59 17.12
CA ILE A 239 2.45 0.66 17.98
C ILE A 239 1.32 -0.21 17.43
N ARG A 240 1.03 -0.14 16.13
CA ARG A 240 -0.12 -0.79 15.51
C ARG A 240 -0.23 -2.30 15.82
N PRO A 241 0.80 -3.15 15.57
CA PRO A 241 0.73 -4.59 15.86
C PRO A 241 0.79 -4.92 17.36
N MET A 242 1.26 -4.01 18.20
CA MET A 242 1.42 -4.24 19.64
C MET A 242 0.17 -3.86 20.46
N LEU A 243 -0.79 -3.14 19.87
CA LEU A 243 -2.04 -2.78 20.57
C LEU A 243 -2.89 -4.01 20.94
N PRO A 244 -3.22 -4.92 20.00
CA PRO A 244 -4.11 -6.06 20.29
C PRO A 244 -3.53 -7.05 21.31
N ILE A 245 -2.21 -7.13 21.42
CA ILE A 245 -1.50 -8.04 22.34
C ILE A 245 -1.17 -7.39 23.68
N TYR A 246 -1.66 -6.17 23.93
CA TYR A 246 -1.46 -5.41 25.17
C TYR A 246 0.01 -5.13 25.53
N GLN A 247 0.93 -5.25 24.58
CA GLN A 247 2.37 -5.03 24.79
C GLN A 247 2.86 -3.65 24.36
N CYS A 248 1.96 -2.75 23.98
CA CYS A 248 2.30 -1.42 23.52
C CYS A 248 2.67 -0.48 24.67
N SER A 249 3.92 -0.56 25.11
CA SER A 249 4.51 0.33 26.13
C SER A 249 5.69 1.13 25.56
N ASN A 250 6.02 2.24 26.19
CA ASN A 250 7.24 3.02 25.83
C ASN A 250 8.51 2.15 25.92
N GLN A 251 8.58 1.27 26.91
CA GLN A 251 9.71 0.37 27.14
C GLN A 251 9.84 -0.66 26.01
N THR A 252 8.72 -1.29 25.61
CA THR A 252 8.71 -2.29 24.53
C THR A 252 9.07 -1.66 23.18
N ILE A 253 8.50 -0.48 22.88
CA ILE A 253 8.79 0.24 21.63
C ILE A 253 10.23 0.72 21.58
N SER A 254 10.76 1.26 22.69
CA SER A 254 12.16 1.71 22.72
C SER A 254 13.14 0.55 22.58
N ALA A 255 12.87 -0.60 23.20
CA ALA A 255 13.66 -1.81 23.05
C ALA A 255 13.65 -2.31 21.60
N ALA A 256 12.49 -2.33 20.94
CA ALA A 256 12.35 -2.70 19.53
C ALA A 256 13.11 -1.77 18.57
N LEU A 257 13.35 -0.52 18.99
CA LEU A 257 14.16 0.46 18.23
C LEU A 257 15.65 0.46 18.64
N GLY A 258 16.07 -0.43 19.55
CA GLY A 258 17.42 -0.44 20.08
C GLY A 258 17.78 0.81 20.91
N MET A 259 16.77 1.50 21.48
CA MET A 259 16.93 2.75 22.21
C MET A 259 16.60 2.57 23.68
N HIS A 260 17.23 3.41 24.54
CA HIS A 260 16.77 3.57 25.90
C HIS A 260 15.49 4.43 25.94
N PRO A 261 14.49 4.17 26.83
CA PRO A 261 13.23 4.93 26.90
C PRO A 261 13.40 6.46 27.03
N ARG A 262 14.41 6.92 27.78
CA ARG A 262 14.74 8.35 27.90
C ARG A 262 15.22 8.94 26.56
N THR A 263 16.01 8.18 25.80
CA THR A 263 16.48 8.60 24.48
C THR A 263 15.32 8.72 23.52
N LEU A 264 14.43 7.72 23.48
CA LEU A 264 13.22 7.75 22.65
C LEU A 264 12.36 8.99 22.99
N HIS A 265 12.13 9.28 24.27
CA HIS A 265 11.38 10.44 24.71
C HIS A 265 12.02 11.75 24.22
N ARG A 266 13.34 11.92 24.42
CA ARG A 266 14.08 13.11 23.99
C ARG A 266 14.03 13.31 22.48
N GLU A 267 14.24 12.25 21.71
CA GLU A 267 14.23 12.32 20.24
C GLU A 267 12.82 12.62 19.70
N LEU A 268 11.76 12.01 20.26
CA LEU A 268 10.38 12.34 19.89
C LEU A 268 10.02 13.81 20.23
N SER A 269 10.54 14.34 21.33
CA SER A 269 10.32 15.74 21.70
C SER A 269 10.91 16.72 20.68
N LYS A 270 12.03 16.40 20.04
CA LYS A 270 12.59 17.17 18.90
C LYS A 270 11.64 17.27 17.72
N HIS A 271 10.77 16.27 17.55
CA HIS A 271 9.71 16.25 16.54
C HIS A 271 8.37 16.80 17.06
N SER A 272 8.36 17.53 18.17
CA SER A 272 7.15 18.11 18.78
C SER A 272 6.06 17.09 19.10
N THR A 273 6.44 15.83 19.37
CA THR A 273 5.53 14.72 19.67
C THR A 273 6.00 13.89 20.86
N SER A 274 5.23 12.88 21.23
CA SER A 274 5.58 11.93 22.30
C SER A 274 5.00 10.56 21.98
N PHE A 275 5.51 9.50 22.65
CA PHE A 275 4.95 8.14 22.53
C PHE A 275 3.44 8.11 22.84
N VAL A 276 2.99 8.85 23.85
CA VAL A 276 1.56 8.93 24.21
C VAL A 276 0.74 9.55 23.09
N LYS A 277 1.20 10.66 22.51
CA LYS A 277 0.52 11.32 21.37
C LYS A 277 0.45 10.40 20.14
N LEU A 278 1.55 9.71 19.84
CA LEU A 278 1.59 8.79 18.70
C LEU A 278 0.68 7.55 18.91
N LYS A 279 0.65 7.01 20.15
CA LYS A 279 -0.24 5.91 20.51
C LYS A 279 -1.71 6.33 20.40
N ASP A 280 -2.04 7.53 20.88
CA ASP A 280 -3.39 8.09 20.80
C ASP A 280 -3.81 8.32 19.33
N ALA A 281 -2.98 8.95 18.52
CA ALA A 281 -3.23 9.17 17.10
C ALA A 281 -3.39 7.85 16.31
N THR A 282 -2.58 6.84 16.63
CA THR A 282 -2.68 5.51 16.01
C THR A 282 -3.99 4.83 16.38
N ARG A 283 -4.40 4.90 17.66
CA ARG A 283 -5.68 4.38 18.14
C ARG A 283 -6.87 5.11 17.49
N CYS A 284 -6.81 6.43 17.38
CA CYS A 284 -7.83 7.25 16.71
C CYS A 284 -8.03 6.81 15.25
N ALA A 285 -6.95 6.70 14.49
CA ALA A 285 -7.01 6.27 13.09
C ALA A 285 -7.54 4.84 12.92
N LEU A 286 -7.16 3.91 13.80
CA LEU A 286 -7.67 2.54 13.78
C LEU A 286 -9.14 2.46 14.22
N ALA A 287 -9.56 3.26 15.23
CA ALA A 287 -10.95 3.32 15.66
C ALA A 287 -11.88 3.76 14.50
N GLU A 288 -11.49 4.83 13.80
CA GLU A 288 -12.20 5.30 12.61
C GLU A 288 -12.31 4.18 11.56
N HIS A 289 -11.20 3.51 11.26
CA HIS A 289 -11.15 2.41 10.30
C HIS A 289 -12.10 1.26 10.69
N TYR A 290 -12.05 0.77 11.93
CA TYR A 290 -12.87 -0.36 12.36
C TYR A 290 -14.36 0.01 12.51
N LEU A 291 -14.66 1.24 12.89
CA LEU A 291 -16.05 1.71 13.00
C LEU A 291 -16.71 1.86 11.62
N THR A 292 -15.97 2.27 10.60
CA THR A 292 -16.49 2.40 9.23
C THR A 292 -16.73 1.05 8.54
N GLN A 293 -15.97 0.01 8.87
CA GLN A 293 -16.08 -1.31 8.21
C GLN A 293 -17.30 -2.13 8.65
N ASN A 294 -17.96 -1.79 9.74
CA ASN A 294 -19.13 -2.49 10.32
C ASN A 294 -18.98 -4.04 10.53
N GLN A 295 -17.75 -4.53 10.51
CA GLN A 295 -17.44 -5.97 10.62
C GLN A 295 -17.21 -6.42 12.07
N TYR A 296 -16.84 -5.50 12.96
CA TYR A 296 -16.44 -5.79 14.31
C TYR A 296 -17.47 -5.25 15.33
N SER A 297 -17.69 -5.99 16.40
CA SER A 297 -18.43 -5.48 17.56
C SER A 297 -17.63 -4.34 18.23
N ILE A 298 -18.30 -3.48 18.98
CA ILE A 298 -17.59 -2.41 19.74
C ILE A 298 -16.64 -3.01 20.77
N SER A 299 -17.00 -4.18 21.36
CA SER A 299 -16.11 -4.94 22.25
C SER A 299 -14.85 -5.37 21.52
N THR A 300 -14.98 -6.02 20.36
CA THR A 300 -13.85 -6.46 19.54
C THR A 300 -12.94 -5.28 19.13
N ILE A 301 -13.54 -4.14 18.77
CA ILE A 301 -12.76 -2.93 18.47
C ILE A 301 -11.98 -2.46 19.71
N SER A 302 -12.56 -2.55 20.91
CA SER A 302 -11.88 -2.21 22.16
C SER A 302 -10.64 -3.07 22.35
N GLU A 303 -10.75 -4.37 22.15
CA GLU A 303 -9.64 -5.33 22.25
C GLU A 303 -8.56 -5.08 21.19
N LEU A 304 -8.95 -4.90 19.92
CA LEU A 304 -8.04 -4.59 18.82
C LEU A 304 -7.25 -3.29 19.04
N LEU A 305 -7.81 -2.33 19.78
CA LEU A 305 -7.15 -1.09 20.14
C LEU A 305 -6.37 -1.18 21.47
N GLY A 306 -6.33 -2.35 22.08
CA GLY A 306 -5.62 -2.62 23.33
C GLY A 306 -6.21 -1.87 24.53
N TYR A 307 -7.53 -1.81 24.62
CA TYR A 307 -8.26 -1.35 25.80
C TYR A 307 -8.82 -2.54 26.57
N GLN A 308 -8.62 -2.55 27.86
CA GLN A 308 -9.18 -3.60 28.73
C GLN A 308 -10.70 -3.46 28.91
N GLU A 309 -11.21 -2.22 28.83
CA GLU A 309 -12.61 -1.89 29.03
C GLU A 309 -13.20 -1.12 27.86
N GLN A 310 -14.39 -1.52 27.42
CA GLN A 310 -15.13 -0.84 26.34
C GLN A 310 -15.49 0.61 26.71
N ALA A 311 -15.68 0.90 28.00
CA ALA A 311 -15.95 2.26 28.47
C ALA A 311 -14.82 3.23 28.12
N THR A 312 -13.57 2.77 28.22
CA THR A 312 -12.39 3.56 27.85
C THR A 312 -12.34 3.87 26.36
N LEU A 313 -12.68 2.88 25.51
CA LEU A 313 -12.84 3.13 24.08
C LEU A 313 -13.92 4.19 23.82
N SER A 314 -15.10 4.05 24.46
CA SER A 314 -16.22 4.96 24.25
C SER A 314 -15.88 6.41 24.63
N ALA A 315 -15.16 6.61 25.74
CA ALA A 315 -14.68 7.91 26.15
C ALA A 315 -13.70 8.52 25.14
N ASN A 316 -12.75 7.73 24.63
CA ASN A 316 -11.78 8.19 23.65
C ASN A 316 -12.42 8.48 22.29
N VAL A 317 -13.34 7.65 21.81
CA VAL A 317 -14.09 7.89 20.56
C VAL A 317 -14.90 9.19 20.66
N LYS A 318 -15.56 9.43 21.79
CA LYS A 318 -16.27 10.68 22.03
C LYS A 318 -15.32 11.89 22.05
N ARG A 319 -14.13 11.74 22.63
CA ARG A 319 -13.11 12.80 22.63
C ARG A 319 -12.56 13.09 21.24
N TRP A 320 -12.35 12.05 20.40
CA TRP A 320 -11.77 12.20 19.07
C TRP A 320 -12.79 12.71 18.03
N PHE A 321 -14.03 12.21 18.09
CA PHE A 321 -15.03 12.38 17.02
C PHE A 321 -16.30 13.08 17.47
N GLY A 322 -16.43 13.42 18.75
CA GLY A 322 -17.60 14.13 19.29
C GLY A 322 -18.86 13.27 19.49
N CYS A 323 -18.86 12.00 19.09
CA CYS A 323 -20.00 11.09 19.14
C CYS A 323 -19.65 9.75 19.82
N SER A 324 -20.67 8.99 20.24
CA SER A 324 -20.46 7.64 20.75
C SER A 324 -20.02 6.68 19.63
N PRO A 325 -19.33 5.55 19.93
CA PRO A 325 -18.91 4.60 18.89
C PRO A 325 -20.05 4.11 18.00
N ARG A 326 -21.25 3.90 18.57
CA ARG A 326 -22.45 3.49 17.82
C ARG A 326 -22.95 4.62 16.90
N ALA A 327 -23.02 5.85 17.40
CA ALA A 327 -23.45 7.00 16.62
C ALA A 327 -22.46 7.32 15.48
N CYS A 328 -21.16 7.29 15.76
CA CYS A 328 -20.14 7.47 14.72
C CYS A 328 -20.24 6.39 13.63
N ARG A 329 -20.48 5.13 14.00
CA ARG A 329 -20.66 4.03 13.05
C ARG A 329 -21.84 4.29 12.12
N THR A 330 -23.02 4.66 12.65
CA THR A 330 -24.20 4.94 11.85
C THR A 330 -23.95 6.08 10.87
N LEU A 331 -23.43 7.21 11.36
CA LEU A 331 -23.13 8.39 10.53
C LEU A 331 -22.15 8.06 9.39
N TRP A 332 -21.11 7.28 9.67
CA TRP A 332 -20.07 7.00 8.65
C TRP A 332 -20.51 5.95 7.63
N ILE A 333 -21.39 5.01 8.00
CA ILE A 333 -21.98 4.06 7.06
C ILE A 333 -22.92 4.79 6.11
N GLU A 334 -23.74 5.70 6.60
CA GLU A 334 -24.65 6.52 5.78
C GLU A 334 -23.87 7.38 4.77
N ILE A 335 -22.78 8.03 5.20
CA ILE A 335 -21.93 8.85 4.32
C ILE A 335 -21.21 7.98 3.26
N CYS A 336 -20.84 6.74 3.56
CA CYS A 336 -20.18 5.83 2.62
C CYS A 336 -21.16 5.13 1.66
N SER A 337 -22.47 5.24 1.89
CA SER A 337 -23.53 4.62 1.08
C SER A 337 -24.07 5.56 -0.02
N ILE A 338 -23.66 6.85 -0.01
CA ILE A 338 -23.94 7.86 -1.03
C ILE A 338 -22.75 7.92 -2.02
#